data_efbd05ebfcb5ae66ca49194d25a30502
#
_entry.id   efbd05ebfcb5ae66ca49194d25a30502
#
_cell.length_a   1.000
_cell.length_b   1.000
_cell.length_c   1.000
_cell.angle_alpha   90.00
_cell.angle_beta   90.00
_cell.angle_gamma   90.00
#
_symmetry.space_group_name_H-M   'P 1'
#
loop_
_entity.id
_entity.type
_entity.pdbx_description
1 polymer ?
#
loop_
_entity_poly.entity_id
_entity_poly.type
_entity_poly.pdbx_seq_one_letter_code
_entity_poly.pdbx_strand_id
1 'polypeptide(L)'
;MTTSLAPSATALAVDLGERHIVAGIVDPAGDVIVADRIVTPRREAMRALGALVERVIAAAPVEQRPTVGAVTAPGPVDAAPGEFRPLGLRRWWHEPVRRVVTSASGLDIALESIGRGFALAAHDAAVADRAASAPEEPDESGADDQTPSAGAAVPGGVLGLYLGDQVDGGVVVAGELVNGVNRQAGRVGHLCVDPDGLQCVCGAVGCLESYASIRGVEDQTDRSITVTPPAFAERAGTMVGRACAGLLATFDQHQVVIGGPLVRILGEPFLGGLRSEFERRCRLPHLTQ
;
A
#
# COMPACT_ATOMS: atom_id res chain seq x y z
N MET A 1 -5.50 -19.56 -5.93
CA MET A 1 -5.46 -20.13 -4.58
C MET A 1 -4.85 -19.06 -3.69
N THR A 2 -5.68 -18.41 -2.91
CA THR A 2 -5.24 -17.46 -1.88
C THR A 2 -4.78 -18.32 -0.70
N THR A 3 -3.47 -18.37 -0.46
CA THR A 3 -2.95 -19.03 0.74
C THR A 3 -3.32 -18.12 1.91
N SER A 4 -4.38 -18.45 2.63
CA SER A 4 -4.64 -17.88 3.95
C SER A 4 -3.46 -18.29 4.83
N LEU A 5 -2.65 -17.33 5.23
CA LEU A 5 -1.56 -17.55 6.15
C LEU A 5 -2.17 -17.93 7.51
N ALA A 6 -1.67 -19.00 8.10
CA ALA A 6 -2.05 -19.35 9.46
C ALA A 6 -1.72 -18.16 10.38
N PRO A 7 -2.61 -17.74 11.28
CA PRO A 7 -2.44 -16.54 12.12
C PRO A 7 -1.28 -16.61 13.12
N SER A 8 -0.43 -17.61 13.04
CA SER A 8 0.71 -17.85 13.94
C SER A 8 2.07 -17.90 13.23
N ALA A 9 2.16 -17.55 11.96
CA ALA A 9 3.39 -17.73 11.20
C ALA A 9 4.23 -16.43 11.18
N THR A 10 5.51 -16.54 11.55
CA THR A 10 6.51 -15.50 11.31
C THR A 10 6.77 -15.40 9.82
N ALA A 11 6.84 -14.19 9.29
CA ALA A 11 6.95 -13.92 7.86
C ALA A 11 8.21 -13.11 7.50
N LEU A 12 8.81 -13.45 6.35
CA LEU A 12 9.79 -12.58 5.69
C LEU A 12 9.03 -11.52 4.88
N ALA A 13 9.21 -10.26 5.21
CA ALA A 13 8.67 -9.13 4.48
C ALA A 13 9.80 -8.38 3.75
N VAL A 14 9.63 -8.14 2.45
CA VAL A 14 10.59 -7.40 1.64
C VAL A 14 9.87 -6.27 0.92
N ASP A 15 10.38 -5.05 1.07
CA ASP A 15 9.98 -3.87 0.28
C ASP A 15 11.08 -3.53 -0.71
N LEU A 16 10.77 -3.71 -1.98
CA LEU A 16 11.69 -3.43 -3.09
C LEU A 16 11.40 -2.03 -3.65
N GLY A 17 11.91 -1.00 -2.96
CA GLY A 17 11.71 0.40 -3.35
C GLY A 17 12.78 0.94 -4.32
N GLU A 18 12.46 2.03 -5.01
CA GLU A 18 13.39 2.70 -5.94
C GLU A 18 14.63 3.25 -5.26
N ARG A 19 14.47 3.76 -4.04
CA ARG A 19 15.53 4.43 -3.26
C ARG A 19 16.18 3.49 -2.26
N HIS A 20 15.41 2.56 -1.70
CA HIS A 20 15.88 1.60 -0.70
C HIS A 20 15.23 0.25 -0.94
N ILE A 21 15.96 -0.79 -0.61
CA ILE A 21 15.43 -2.14 -0.41
C ILE A 21 15.46 -2.39 1.09
N VAL A 22 14.33 -2.83 1.63
CA VAL A 22 14.18 -3.18 3.04
C VAL A 22 13.79 -4.65 3.12
N ALA A 23 14.38 -5.39 4.03
CA ALA A 23 13.93 -6.74 4.37
C ALA A 23 13.80 -6.84 5.89
N GLY A 24 12.80 -7.56 6.35
CA GLY A 24 12.56 -7.77 7.76
C GLY A 24 11.83 -9.06 8.02
N ILE A 25 11.89 -9.52 9.26
CA ILE A 25 11.08 -10.61 9.77
C ILE A 25 10.08 -10.02 10.72
N VAL A 26 8.81 -10.35 10.50
CA VAL A 26 7.69 -9.87 11.28
C VAL A 26 6.98 -11.05 11.95
N ASP A 27 6.49 -10.83 13.15
CA ASP A 27 5.68 -11.80 13.87
C ASP A 27 4.19 -11.72 13.44
N PRO A 28 3.34 -12.61 13.94
CA PRO A 28 1.90 -12.61 13.61
C PRO A 28 1.14 -11.36 14.07
N ALA A 29 1.68 -10.61 15.05
CA ALA A 29 1.10 -9.34 15.49
C ALA A 29 1.49 -8.16 14.59
N GLY A 30 2.45 -8.38 13.66
CA GLY A 30 3.00 -7.35 12.79
C GLY A 30 4.21 -6.63 13.37
N ASP A 31 4.71 -7.07 14.52
CA ASP A 31 5.90 -6.49 15.14
C ASP A 31 7.17 -6.95 14.42
N VAL A 32 8.09 -6.02 14.24
CA VAL A 32 9.35 -6.27 13.54
C VAL A 32 10.35 -6.90 14.50
N ILE A 33 10.71 -8.17 14.25
CA ILE A 33 11.70 -8.92 15.02
C ILE A 33 13.12 -8.47 14.67
N VAL A 34 13.40 -8.42 13.37
CA VAL A 34 14.67 -7.97 12.81
C VAL A 34 14.42 -7.34 11.45
N ALA A 35 15.13 -6.26 11.14
CA ALA A 35 15.10 -5.65 9.83
C ALA A 35 16.46 -5.06 9.45
N ASP A 36 16.71 -5.01 8.15
CA ASP A 36 17.87 -4.34 7.58
C ASP A 36 17.48 -3.62 6.28
N ARG A 37 18.25 -2.61 5.92
CA ARG A 37 17.97 -1.71 4.81
C ARG A 37 19.23 -1.36 4.04
N ILE A 38 19.14 -1.35 2.71
CA ILE A 38 20.20 -0.86 1.83
C ILE A 38 19.66 0.23 0.89
N VAL A 39 20.54 1.11 0.43
CA VAL A 39 20.24 1.97 -0.71
C VAL A 39 20.13 1.10 -1.96
N THR A 40 19.09 1.27 -2.74
CA THR A 40 18.86 0.49 -3.97
C THR A 40 19.99 0.76 -4.97
N PRO A 41 20.84 -0.25 -5.31
CA PRO A 41 21.92 -0.04 -6.25
C PRO A 41 21.40 0.18 -7.66
N ARG A 42 22.08 1.02 -8.43
CA ARG A 42 21.76 1.21 -9.86
C ARG A 42 22.09 -0.02 -10.71
N ARG A 43 23.06 -0.82 -10.29
CA ARG A 43 23.47 -2.08 -10.93
C ARG A 43 23.44 -3.19 -9.89
N GLU A 44 23.23 -4.42 -10.34
CA GLU A 44 23.23 -5.62 -9.47
C GLU A 44 22.20 -5.57 -8.31
N ALA A 45 21.06 -4.88 -8.49
CA ALA A 45 20.05 -4.76 -7.45
C ALA A 45 19.54 -6.14 -6.97
N MET A 46 19.42 -7.10 -7.85
CA MET A 46 18.99 -8.46 -7.50
C MET A 46 20.01 -9.22 -6.65
N ARG A 47 21.30 -9.03 -6.94
CA ARG A 47 22.36 -9.60 -6.09
C ARG A 47 22.35 -8.98 -4.69
N ALA A 48 22.19 -7.66 -4.62
CA ALA A 48 22.09 -6.94 -3.35
C ALA A 48 20.84 -7.33 -2.55
N LEU A 49 19.71 -7.55 -3.23
CA LEU A 49 18.48 -8.06 -2.64
C LEU A 49 18.70 -9.45 -2.01
N GLY A 50 19.30 -10.39 -2.75
CA GLY A 50 19.58 -11.73 -2.23
C GLY A 50 20.46 -11.68 -0.98
N ALA A 51 21.55 -10.93 -1.01
CA ALA A 51 22.46 -10.77 0.13
C ALA A 51 21.79 -10.10 1.34
N LEU A 52 20.86 -9.15 1.12
CA LEU A 52 20.08 -8.54 2.19
C LEU A 52 19.16 -9.56 2.86
N VAL A 53 18.45 -10.37 2.08
CA VAL A 53 17.55 -11.42 2.58
C VAL A 53 18.33 -12.46 3.40
N GLU A 54 19.46 -12.93 2.89
CA GLU A 54 20.34 -13.87 3.62
C GLU A 54 20.79 -13.30 4.98
N ARG A 55 21.19 -12.03 5.05
CA ARG A 55 21.59 -11.38 6.30
C ARG A 55 20.46 -11.29 7.31
N VAL A 56 19.27 -10.91 6.85
CA VAL A 56 18.09 -10.78 7.73
C VAL A 56 17.68 -12.12 8.31
N ILE A 57 17.67 -13.18 7.48
CA ILE A 57 17.36 -14.54 7.95
C ILE A 57 18.44 -15.05 8.92
N ALA A 58 19.71 -14.79 8.65
CA ALA A 58 20.80 -15.18 9.54
C ALA A 58 20.77 -14.46 10.90
N ALA A 59 20.24 -13.24 10.93
CA ALA A 59 20.12 -12.43 12.15
C ALA A 59 18.90 -12.82 13.02
N ALA A 60 17.92 -13.58 12.48
CA ALA A 60 16.74 -13.97 13.21
C ALA A 60 17.04 -15.08 14.24
N PRO A 61 16.45 -15.01 15.45
CA PRO A 61 16.44 -16.13 16.37
C PRO A 61 15.91 -17.41 15.69
N VAL A 62 16.49 -18.56 16.04
CA VAL A 62 16.16 -19.83 15.37
C VAL A 62 14.67 -20.19 15.50
N GLU A 63 14.08 -19.91 16.65
CA GLU A 63 12.67 -20.13 16.99
C GLU A 63 11.72 -19.14 16.30
N GLN A 64 12.24 -18.05 15.76
CA GLN A 64 11.49 -16.99 15.07
C GLN A 64 11.81 -16.92 13.57
N ARG A 65 12.37 -17.98 13.01
CA ARG A 65 12.63 -18.03 11.58
C ARG A 65 11.33 -18.03 10.78
N PRO A 66 11.27 -17.26 9.67
CA PRO A 66 10.07 -17.16 8.88
C PRO A 66 9.75 -18.48 8.17
N THR A 67 8.47 -18.79 8.06
CA THR A 67 7.95 -19.96 7.33
C THR A 67 7.26 -19.58 6.02
N VAL A 68 7.01 -18.29 5.82
CA VAL A 68 6.40 -17.72 4.62
C VAL A 68 7.10 -16.40 4.28
N GLY A 69 6.91 -15.93 3.05
CA GLY A 69 7.51 -14.65 2.66
C GLY A 69 6.73 -13.92 1.58
N ALA A 70 6.87 -12.60 1.60
CA ALA A 70 6.29 -11.74 0.59
C ALA A 70 7.25 -10.62 0.19
N VAL A 71 7.15 -10.20 -1.08
CA VAL A 71 7.82 -9.03 -1.61
C VAL A 71 6.79 -8.04 -2.11
N THR A 72 6.88 -6.81 -1.68
CA THR A 72 6.16 -5.68 -2.27
C THR A 72 7.10 -4.82 -3.10
N ALA A 73 6.59 -4.25 -4.18
CA ALA A 73 7.30 -3.29 -5.02
C ALA A 73 6.31 -2.38 -5.75
N PRO A 74 6.78 -1.26 -6.35
CA PRO A 74 5.96 -0.51 -7.30
C PRO A 74 5.47 -1.41 -8.44
N GLY A 75 4.14 -1.48 -8.63
CA GLY A 75 3.55 -2.29 -9.69
C GLY A 75 3.69 -1.70 -11.09
N PRO A 76 3.20 -2.39 -12.13
CA PRO A 76 2.46 -3.64 -12.12
C PRO A 76 3.29 -4.88 -11.74
N VAL A 77 2.58 -5.87 -11.20
CA VAL A 77 3.15 -7.18 -10.86
C VAL A 77 2.80 -8.18 -11.95
N ASP A 78 3.79 -8.85 -12.49
CA ASP A 78 3.58 -10.02 -13.36
C ASP A 78 3.79 -11.30 -12.53
N ALA A 79 2.70 -11.82 -12.04
CA ALA A 79 2.73 -12.92 -11.07
C ALA A 79 3.26 -14.24 -11.66
N ALA A 80 3.03 -14.50 -12.95
CA ALA A 80 3.44 -15.77 -13.55
C ALA A 80 4.97 -15.92 -13.63
N PRO A 81 5.74 -14.99 -14.23
CA PRO A 81 7.20 -15.04 -14.19
C PRO A 81 7.78 -14.61 -12.82
N GLY A 82 6.98 -13.99 -11.95
CA GLY A 82 7.46 -13.49 -10.65
C GLY A 82 8.28 -12.21 -10.74
N GLU A 83 7.80 -11.25 -11.54
CA GLU A 83 8.47 -10.01 -11.88
C GLU A 83 7.63 -8.78 -11.53
N PHE A 84 8.32 -7.65 -11.39
CA PHE A 84 7.69 -6.33 -11.34
C PHE A 84 8.04 -5.53 -12.60
N ARG A 85 7.10 -4.71 -13.09
CA ARG A 85 7.29 -3.90 -14.30
C ARG A 85 6.94 -2.43 -14.06
N PRO A 86 7.53 -1.75 -13.07
CA PRO A 86 7.22 -0.37 -12.77
C PRO A 86 7.54 0.55 -13.95
N LEU A 87 6.60 1.43 -14.30
CA LEU A 87 6.72 2.29 -15.49
C LEU A 87 7.92 3.23 -15.42
N GLY A 88 8.24 3.72 -14.23
CA GLY A 88 9.39 4.60 -14.00
C GLY A 88 10.74 3.89 -13.91
N LEU A 89 10.79 2.56 -13.83
CA LEU A 89 12.00 1.78 -13.56
C LEU A 89 12.17 0.63 -14.55
N ARG A 90 12.30 0.94 -15.83
CA ARG A 90 12.45 -0.09 -16.89
C ARG A 90 13.61 -1.04 -16.66
N ARG A 91 14.65 -0.66 -15.90
CA ARG A 91 15.77 -1.53 -15.56
C ARG A 91 15.40 -2.72 -14.67
N TRP A 92 14.21 -2.69 -14.03
CA TRP A 92 13.69 -3.78 -13.22
C TRP A 92 12.77 -4.73 -13.99
N TRP A 93 12.47 -4.39 -15.24
CA TRP A 93 11.66 -5.27 -16.08
C TRP A 93 12.44 -6.56 -16.35
N HIS A 94 11.74 -7.67 -16.24
CA HIS A 94 12.30 -9.02 -16.43
C HIS A 94 13.33 -9.47 -15.37
N GLU A 95 13.45 -8.74 -14.26
CA GLU A 95 14.26 -9.19 -13.13
C GLU A 95 13.50 -10.27 -12.34
N PRO A 96 14.14 -11.44 -12.08
CA PRO A 96 13.47 -12.60 -11.49
C PRO A 96 13.36 -12.50 -9.97
N VAL A 97 12.63 -11.49 -9.48
CA VAL A 97 12.56 -11.13 -8.04
C VAL A 97 12.15 -12.32 -7.18
N ARG A 98 11.07 -13.02 -7.55
CA ARG A 98 10.62 -14.19 -6.79
C ARG A 98 11.73 -15.21 -6.65
N ARG A 99 12.37 -15.59 -7.77
CA ARG A 99 13.44 -16.58 -7.77
C ARG A 99 14.63 -16.18 -6.89
N VAL A 100 15.01 -14.90 -6.93
CA VAL A 100 16.11 -14.38 -6.11
C VAL A 100 15.79 -14.53 -4.63
N VAL A 101 14.60 -14.07 -4.19
CA VAL A 101 14.21 -14.13 -2.78
C VAL A 101 13.96 -15.58 -2.34
N THR A 102 13.31 -16.41 -3.16
CA THR A 102 13.16 -17.86 -2.87
C THR A 102 14.51 -18.54 -2.71
N SER A 103 15.48 -18.26 -3.60
CA SER A 103 16.81 -18.89 -3.51
C SER A 103 17.57 -18.45 -2.26
N ALA A 104 17.43 -17.19 -1.83
CA ALA A 104 18.10 -16.65 -0.65
C ALA A 104 17.44 -17.07 0.67
N SER A 105 16.13 -17.34 0.66
CA SER A 105 15.35 -17.63 1.87
C SER A 105 14.97 -19.10 2.04
N GLY A 106 14.87 -19.84 0.94
CA GLY A 106 14.28 -21.18 0.92
C GLY A 106 12.75 -21.21 1.06
N LEU A 107 12.09 -20.04 1.00
CA LEU A 107 10.65 -19.89 1.21
C LEU A 107 9.87 -19.81 -0.11
N ASP A 108 8.60 -20.16 -0.09
CA ASP A 108 7.66 -19.76 -1.13
C ASP A 108 7.31 -18.27 -0.96
N ILE A 109 7.45 -17.50 -2.04
CA ILE A 109 7.39 -16.04 -2.01
C ILE A 109 6.17 -15.53 -2.78
N ALA A 110 5.28 -14.85 -2.07
CA ALA A 110 4.22 -14.06 -2.66
C ALA A 110 4.78 -12.72 -3.21
N LEU A 111 4.22 -12.27 -4.33
CA LEU A 111 4.51 -10.94 -4.87
C LEU A 111 3.23 -10.12 -4.93
N GLU A 112 3.31 -8.88 -4.45
CA GLU A 112 2.19 -7.95 -4.54
C GLU A 112 2.70 -6.52 -4.81
N SER A 113 1.84 -5.67 -5.38
CA SER A 113 2.18 -4.25 -5.47
C SER A 113 2.12 -3.61 -4.08
N ILE A 114 2.94 -2.57 -3.86
CA ILE A 114 3.05 -1.96 -2.55
C ILE A 114 1.72 -1.38 -2.05
N GLY A 115 0.92 -0.77 -2.94
CA GLY A 115 -0.38 -0.19 -2.57
C GLY A 115 -1.41 -1.26 -2.18
N ARG A 116 -1.40 -2.42 -2.83
CA ARG A 116 -2.28 -3.54 -2.52
C ARG A 116 -1.87 -4.22 -1.21
N GLY A 117 -0.57 -4.41 -0.99
CA GLY A 117 -0.04 -4.88 0.29
C GLY A 117 -0.37 -3.92 1.43
N PHE A 118 -0.25 -2.60 1.18
CA PHE A 118 -0.62 -1.57 2.14
C PHE A 118 -2.12 -1.59 2.50
N ALA A 119 -3.00 -1.78 1.50
CA ALA A 119 -4.44 -1.87 1.75
C ALA A 119 -4.83 -3.08 2.60
N LEU A 120 -4.18 -4.23 2.38
CA LEU A 120 -4.37 -5.42 3.23
C LEU A 120 -3.94 -5.14 4.67
N ALA A 121 -2.74 -4.60 4.87
CA ALA A 121 -2.25 -4.27 6.20
C ALA A 121 -3.13 -3.23 6.92
N ALA A 122 -3.64 -2.23 6.20
CA ALA A 122 -4.57 -1.24 6.73
C ALA A 122 -5.92 -1.86 7.12
N HIS A 123 -6.40 -2.83 6.35
CA HIS A 123 -7.62 -3.57 6.68
C HIS A 123 -7.43 -4.42 7.94
N ASP A 124 -6.34 -5.18 8.03
CA ASP A 124 -6.06 -6.04 9.19
C ASP A 124 -5.91 -5.22 10.48
N ALA A 125 -5.23 -4.07 10.41
CA ALA A 125 -5.14 -3.13 11.53
C ALA A 125 -6.53 -2.61 11.96
N ALA A 126 -7.38 -2.23 11.01
CA ALA A 126 -8.72 -1.74 11.32
C ALA A 126 -9.65 -2.84 11.90
N VAL A 127 -9.44 -4.09 11.54
CA VAL A 127 -10.13 -5.25 12.14
C VAL A 127 -9.66 -5.45 13.58
N ALA A 128 -8.35 -5.42 13.82
CA ALA A 128 -7.76 -5.58 15.14
C ALA A 128 -8.22 -4.48 16.11
N ASP A 129 -8.20 -3.21 15.67
CA ASP A 129 -8.67 -2.06 16.48
C ASP A 129 -10.15 -2.18 16.86
N ARG A 130 -10.99 -2.66 15.95
CA ARG A 130 -12.42 -2.91 16.23
C ARG A 130 -12.61 -4.05 17.22
N ALA A 131 -11.86 -5.14 17.07
CA ALA A 131 -11.93 -6.27 18.00
C ALA A 131 -11.50 -5.85 19.42
N ALA A 132 -10.46 -5.00 19.54
CA ALA A 132 -9.99 -4.46 20.81
C ALA A 132 -10.98 -3.45 21.44
N SER A 133 -11.82 -2.80 20.63
CA SER A 133 -12.79 -1.80 21.06
C SER A 133 -14.20 -2.36 21.25
N ALA A 134 -14.44 -3.63 20.95
CA ALA A 134 -15.73 -4.28 21.14
C ALA A 134 -16.04 -4.37 22.64
N PRO A 135 -17.23 -3.94 23.11
CA PRO A 135 -17.63 -4.15 24.51
C PRO A 135 -17.68 -5.65 24.79
N GLU A 136 -17.25 -6.05 25.99
CA GLU A 136 -17.48 -7.42 26.49
C GLU A 136 -18.98 -7.74 26.35
N GLU A 137 -19.29 -8.94 25.81
CA GLU A 137 -20.66 -9.32 25.48
C GLU A 137 -21.64 -9.06 26.63
N PRO A 138 -22.81 -8.45 26.38
CA PRO A 138 -23.87 -8.40 27.39
C PRO A 138 -24.41 -9.82 27.58
N ASP A 139 -24.55 -10.18 28.86
CA ASP A 139 -25.17 -11.39 29.37
C ASP A 139 -26.40 -11.84 28.54
N GLU A 140 -26.34 -13.09 28.03
CA GLU A 140 -27.43 -13.71 27.28
C GLU A 140 -28.67 -13.94 28.18
N SER A 141 -29.52 -12.93 28.27
CA SER A 141 -30.87 -13.10 28.78
C SER A 141 -31.89 -12.27 28.00
N GLY A 142 -32.38 -12.82 26.89
CA GLY A 142 -33.47 -12.21 26.12
C GLY A 142 -33.47 -12.62 24.66
N ALA A 143 -33.90 -13.86 24.40
CA ALA A 143 -34.25 -14.27 23.05
C ALA A 143 -35.51 -13.53 22.61
N ASP A 144 -35.37 -12.52 21.76
CA ASP A 144 -36.44 -12.02 20.92
C ASP A 144 -35.96 -12.01 19.45
N ASP A 145 -36.80 -12.65 18.66
CA ASP A 145 -36.72 -12.80 17.21
C ASP A 145 -36.56 -11.43 16.50
N GLN A 146 -35.32 -10.98 16.29
CA GLN A 146 -35.04 -9.79 15.51
C GLN A 146 -34.24 -10.20 14.28
N THR A 147 -34.93 -10.11 13.14
CA THR A 147 -34.30 -9.98 11.81
C THR A 147 -33.00 -9.19 11.93
N PRO A 148 -31.88 -9.65 11.35
CA PRO A 148 -30.62 -8.91 11.42
C PRO A 148 -30.90 -7.48 10.99
N SER A 149 -30.78 -6.54 11.92
CA SER A 149 -30.85 -5.13 11.58
C SER A 149 -29.78 -4.85 10.53
N ALA A 150 -30.09 -4.05 9.52
CA ALA A 150 -29.21 -3.62 8.44
C ALA A 150 -27.96 -2.83 8.92
N GLY A 151 -27.48 -3.11 10.14
CA GLY A 151 -26.39 -2.46 10.85
C GLY A 151 -25.35 -3.43 11.44
N ALA A 152 -25.46 -4.75 11.24
CA ALA A 152 -24.32 -5.63 11.49
C ALA A 152 -23.26 -5.31 10.42
N ALA A 153 -22.31 -4.45 10.77
CA ALA A 153 -21.25 -4.01 9.87
C ALA A 153 -20.55 -5.23 9.32
N VAL A 154 -20.79 -5.56 8.06
CA VAL A 154 -19.86 -6.34 7.22
C VAL A 154 -18.47 -5.82 7.56
N PRO A 155 -17.45 -6.67 7.83
CA PRO A 155 -16.11 -6.21 8.11
C PRO A 155 -15.74 -5.16 7.08
N GLY A 156 -15.66 -3.90 7.52
CA GLY A 156 -15.66 -2.76 6.61
C GLY A 156 -14.52 -2.87 5.63
N GLY A 157 -14.78 -2.58 4.38
CA GLY A 157 -13.73 -2.47 3.38
C GLY A 157 -12.83 -1.28 3.67
N VAL A 158 -11.64 -1.30 3.09
CA VAL A 158 -10.63 -0.24 3.20
C VAL A 158 -10.13 0.11 1.81
N LEU A 159 -10.08 1.41 1.52
CA LEU A 159 -9.32 1.96 0.42
C LEU A 159 -7.94 2.38 0.93
N GLY A 160 -6.90 1.67 0.57
CA GLY A 160 -5.52 2.00 0.93
C GLY A 160 -4.83 2.77 -0.18
N LEU A 161 -4.22 3.93 0.11
CA LEU A 161 -3.37 4.70 -0.78
C LEU A 161 -1.96 4.80 -0.23
N TYR A 162 -0.99 4.29 -0.97
CA TYR A 162 0.43 4.42 -0.66
C TYR A 162 1.08 5.49 -1.53
N LEU A 163 1.64 6.51 -0.89
CA LEU A 163 2.28 7.68 -1.52
C LEU A 163 3.78 7.63 -1.28
N GLY A 164 4.50 7.13 -2.26
CA GLY A 164 5.96 6.95 -2.23
C GLY A 164 6.63 7.46 -3.49
N ASP A 165 7.67 6.78 -3.95
CA ASP A 165 8.31 7.07 -5.25
C ASP A 165 7.30 6.99 -6.40
N GLN A 166 6.28 6.15 -6.26
CA GLN A 166 5.07 6.08 -7.09
C GLN A 166 3.84 6.15 -6.19
N VAL A 167 2.67 6.47 -6.80
CA VAL A 167 1.37 6.35 -6.15
C VAL A 167 0.77 5.00 -6.50
N ASP A 168 0.43 4.23 -5.48
CA ASP A 168 -0.22 2.95 -5.66
C ASP A 168 -1.34 2.79 -4.63
N GLY A 169 -2.24 1.83 -4.82
CA GLY A 169 -3.32 1.60 -3.89
C GLY A 169 -3.89 0.20 -3.97
N GLY A 170 -4.85 -0.05 -3.12
CA GLY A 170 -5.63 -1.27 -3.09
C GLY A 170 -6.98 -1.03 -2.48
N VAL A 171 -7.92 -1.90 -2.79
CA VAL A 171 -9.27 -1.87 -2.25
C VAL A 171 -9.57 -3.23 -1.65
N VAL A 172 -9.94 -3.25 -0.38
CA VAL A 172 -10.44 -4.43 0.31
C VAL A 172 -11.95 -4.27 0.49
N VAL A 173 -12.72 -5.24 0.07
CA VAL A 173 -14.20 -5.27 0.18
C VAL A 173 -14.58 -6.57 0.84
N ALA A 174 -15.32 -6.51 1.94
CA ALA A 174 -15.74 -7.70 2.69
C ALA A 174 -14.57 -8.65 3.06
N GLY A 175 -13.41 -8.08 3.42
CA GLY A 175 -12.21 -8.83 3.76
C GLY A 175 -11.40 -9.35 2.56
N GLU A 176 -11.87 -9.15 1.34
CA GLU A 176 -11.22 -9.64 0.12
C GLU A 176 -10.60 -8.50 -0.68
N LEU A 177 -9.34 -8.67 -1.07
CA LEU A 177 -8.64 -7.73 -1.92
C LEU A 177 -9.22 -7.76 -3.34
N VAL A 178 -9.67 -6.62 -3.83
CA VAL A 178 -10.17 -6.48 -5.21
C VAL A 178 -9.03 -6.74 -6.19
N ASN A 179 -9.14 -7.80 -6.99
CA ASN A 179 -8.06 -8.24 -7.87
C ASN A 179 -8.14 -7.61 -9.27
N GLY A 180 -9.33 -7.49 -9.84
CA GLY A 180 -9.49 -7.17 -11.26
C GLY A 180 -9.06 -8.33 -12.16
N VAL A 181 -9.30 -8.18 -13.47
CA VAL A 181 -9.05 -9.23 -14.49
C VAL A 181 -7.58 -9.63 -14.56
N ASN A 182 -6.67 -8.65 -14.49
CA ASN A 182 -5.23 -8.87 -14.61
C ASN A 182 -4.51 -8.81 -13.25
N ARG A 183 -5.25 -8.89 -12.13
CA ARG A 183 -4.72 -8.73 -10.77
C ARG A 183 -3.98 -7.39 -10.55
N GLN A 184 -4.43 -6.33 -11.24
CA GLN A 184 -3.82 -5.00 -11.20
C GLN A 184 -4.80 -3.92 -10.68
N ALA A 185 -5.93 -4.31 -10.06
CA ALA A 185 -6.84 -3.35 -9.46
C ALA A 185 -6.13 -2.55 -8.34
N GLY A 186 -6.43 -1.27 -8.24
CA GLY A 186 -5.77 -0.38 -7.29
C GLY A 186 -4.67 0.51 -7.86
N ARG A 187 -4.48 0.54 -9.20
CA ARG A 187 -3.53 1.44 -9.87
C ARG A 187 -4.02 2.90 -9.84
N VAL A 188 -4.31 3.39 -8.64
CA VAL A 188 -4.92 4.71 -8.39
C VAL A 188 -4.02 5.88 -8.81
N GLY A 189 -2.71 5.67 -8.88
CA GLY A 189 -1.77 6.69 -9.39
C GLY A 189 -2.10 7.15 -10.82
N HIS A 190 -2.78 6.33 -11.60
CA HIS A 190 -3.17 6.70 -12.97
C HIS A 190 -4.63 7.18 -13.09
N LEU A 191 -5.31 7.42 -11.97
CA LEU A 191 -6.59 8.12 -11.96
C LEU A 191 -6.39 9.55 -12.45
N CYS A 192 -7.21 10.00 -13.41
CA CYS A 192 -7.21 11.37 -13.87
C CYS A 192 -7.81 12.29 -12.81
N VAL A 193 -7.00 13.16 -12.24
CA VAL A 193 -7.41 14.16 -11.24
C VAL A 193 -7.40 15.59 -11.79
N ASP A 194 -6.79 15.80 -12.96
CA ASP A 194 -6.67 17.11 -13.61
C ASP A 194 -6.60 16.91 -15.13
N PRO A 195 -7.73 16.90 -15.85
CA PRO A 195 -7.79 16.53 -17.28
C PRO A 195 -6.87 17.36 -18.18
N ASP A 196 -6.65 18.63 -17.83
CA ASP A 196 -5.81 19.58 -18.57
C ASP A 196 -4.42 19.78 -17.92
N GLY A 197 -4.03 18.84 -17.07
CA GLY A 197 -2.88 18.98 -16.18
C GLY A 197 -1.57 18.41 -16.73
N LEU A 198 -0.77 17.84 -15.83
CA LEU A 198 0.59 17.40 -16.13
C LEU A 198 0.64 16.08 -16.91
N GLN A 199 1.64 16.00 -17.80
CA GLN A 199 1.96 14.75 -18.50
C GLN A 199 2.42 13.68 -17.50
N CYS A 200 1.88 12.48 -17.63
CA CYS A 200 2.25 11.34 -16.78
C CYS A 200 3.26 10.41 -17.49
N VAL A 201 4.07 9.71 -16.71
CA VAL A 201 5.00 8.68 -17.20
C VAL A 201 4.30 7.55 -17.96
N CYS A 202 3.00 7.32 -17.74
CA CYS A 202 2.21 6.34 -18.48
C CYS A 202 1.78 6.81 -19.88
N GLY A 203 2.02 8.09 -20.24
CA GLY A 203 1.63 8.71 -21.49
C GLY A 203 0.30 9.46 -21.46
N ALA A 204 -0.52 9.34 -20.41
CA ALA A 204 -1.73 10.11 -20.20
C ALA A 204 -1.45 11.48 -19.58
N VAL A 205 -2.48 12.34 -19.53
CA VAL A 205 -2.42 13.67 -18.90
C VAL A 205 -3.26 13.65 -17.62
N GLY A 206 -2.80 14.35 -16.59
CA GLY A 206 -3.57 14.62 -15.38
C GLY A 206 -3.68 13.48 -14.39
N CYS A 207 -2.82 12.47 -14.47
CA CYS A 207 -2.78 11.38 -13.52
C CYS A 207 -2.35 11.85 -12.12
N LEU A 208 -2.92 11.26 -11.08
CA LEU A 208 -2.54 11.51 -9.68
C LEU A 208 -1.03 11.30 -9.43
N GLU A 209 -0.42 10.34 -10.12
CA GLU A 209 1.01 10.02 -10.09
C GLU A 209 1.89 11.27 -10.28
N SER A 210 1.53 12.13 -11.24
CA SER A 210 2.31 13.33 -11.56
C SER A 210 2.24 14.41 -10.48
N TYR A 211 1.32 14.32 -9.55
CA TYR A 211 1.10 15.33 -8.48
C TYR A 211 1.50 14.82 -7.10
N ALA A 212 1.33 13.53 -6.83
CA ALA A 212 1.36 12.97 -5.49
C ALA A 212 2.36 11.80 -5.33
N SER A 213 3.22 11.56 -6.31
CA SER A 213 4.42 10.74 -6.12
C SER A 213 5.61 11.62 -5.74
N ILE A 214 6.62 11.05 -5.07
CA ILE A 214 7.87 11.77 -4.77
C ILE A 214 8.50 12.27 -6.07
N ARG A 215 8.58 11.41 -7.09
CA ARG A 215 9.10 11.79 -8.40
C ARG A 215 8.29 12.91 -9.03
N GLY A 216 6.95 12.79 -9.04
CA GLY A 216 6.09 13.81 -9.64
C GLY A 216 6.22 15.19 -8.98
N VAL A 217 6.42 15.26 -7.66
CA VAL A 217 6.68 16.52 -6.95
C VAL A 217 8.09 17.04 -7.24
N GLU A 218 9.10 16.18 -7.28
CA GLU A 218 10.48 16.57 -7.65
C GLU A 218 10.54 17.11 -9.09
N ASP A 219 9.85 16.48 -10.05
CA ASP A 219 9.77 16.92 -11.44
C ASP A 219 9.07 18.29 -11.58
N GLN A 220 8.03 18.56 -10.78
CA GLN A 220 7.34 19.85 -10.77
C GLN A 220 8.19 20.99 -10.19
N THR A 221 9.04 20.69 -9.22
CA THR A 221 9.77 21.70 -8.45
C THR A 221 11.22 21.85 -8.89
N ASP A 222 11.76 20.90 -9.66
CA ASP A 222 13.19 20.74 -9.96
C ASP A 222 14.04 20.75 -8.66
N ARG A 223 13.50 20.15 -7.60
CA ARG A 223 14.12 20.11 -6.26
C ARG A 223 13.91 18.74 -5.61
N SER A 224 14.78 18.45 -4.63
CA SER A 224 14.54 17.31 -3.75
C SER A 224 13.23 17.46 -2.99
N ILE A 225 12.53 16.37 -2.81
CA ILE A 225 11.25 16.30 -2.07
C ILE A 225 11.34 16.94 -0.67
N THR A 226 12.50 16.89 -0.03
CA THR A 226 12.72 17.43 1.33
C THR A 226 12.70 18.96 1.41
N VAL A 227 12.79 19.65 0.26
CA VAL A 227 12.74 21.11 0.14
C VAL A 227 11.59 21.59 -0.73
N THR A 228 10.51 20.83 -0.75
CA THR A 228 9.29 21.14 -1.50
C THR A 228 8.64 22.43 -0.97
N PRO A 229 8.35 23.42 -1.83
CA PRO A 229 7.61 24.61 -1.40
C PRO A 229 6.19 24.25 -0.92
N PRO A 230 5.65 24.93 0.12
CA PRO A 230 4.33 24.59 0.70
C PRO A 230 3.19 24.55 -0.34
N ALA A 231 3.19 25.42 -1.34
CA ALA A 231 2.15 25.44 -2.38
C ALA A 231 2.10 24.15 -3.22
N PHE A 232 3.26 23.51 -3.47
CA PHE A 232 3.30 22.23 -4.17
C PHE A 232 2.85 21.08 -3.26
N ALA A 233 3.18 21.13 -1.97
CA ALA A 233 2.70 20.18 -0.99
C ALA A 233 1.18 20.26 -0.85
N GLU A 234 0.61 21.44 -0.74
CA GLU A 234 -0.83 21.69 -0.70
C GLU A 234 -1.52 21.21 -1.98
N ARG A 235 -0.94 21.49 -3.16
CA ARG A 235 -1.46 20.99 -4.44
C ARG A 235 -1.47 19.47 -4.49
N ALA A 236 -0.40 18.81 -4.06
CA ALA A 236 -0.34 17.34 -3.97
C ALA A 236 -1.48 16.81 -3.08
N GLY A 237 -1.68 17.41 -1.91
CA GLY A 237 -2.79 17.07 -1.00
C GLY A 237 -4.16 17.26 -1.66
N THR A 238 -4.38 18.40 -2.33
CA THR A 238 -5.61 18.67 -3.09
C THR A 238 -5.91 17.57 -4.11
N MET A 239 -4.91 17.14 -4.88
CA MET A 239 -5.10 16.06 -5.87
C MET A 239 -5.42 14.72 -5.24
N VAL A 240 -4.80 14.40 -4.09
CA VAL A 240 -5.13 13.20 -3.31
C VAL A 240 -6.55 13.27 -2.74
N GLY A 241 -6.96 14.40 -2.17
CA GLY A 241 -8.33 14.60 -1.67
C GLY A 241 -9.39 14.41 -2.76
N ARG A 242 -9.09 14.90 -3.97
CA ARG A 242 -9.93 14.72 -5.16
C ARG A 242 -10.08 13.25 -5.55
N ALA A 243 -8.96 12.52 -5.59
CA ALA A 243 -8.94 11.10 -5.88
C ALA A 243 -9.72 10.29 -4.83
N CYS A 244 -9.49 10.56 -3.54
CA CYS A 244 -10.16 9.86 -2.43
C CYS A 244 -11.67 10.00 -2.51
N ALA A 245 -12.20 11.21 -2.73
CA ALA A 245 -13.63 11.44 -2.85
C ALA A 245 -14.26 10.64 -3.99
N GLY A 246 -13.60 10.59 -5.16
CA GLY A 246 -14.07 9.79 -6.29
C GLY A 246 -14.00 8.29 -6.06
N LEU A 247 -12.92 7.83 -5.45
CA LEU A 247 -12.71 6.40 -5.16
C LEU A 247 -13.69 5.88 -4.10
N LEU A 248 -13.95 6.64 -3.03
CA LEU A 248 -14.95 6.26 -2.02
C LEU A 248 -16.34 6.11 -2.64
N ALA A 249 -16.74 7.07 -3.48
CA ALA A 249 -18.03 6.99 -4.18
C ALA A 249 -18.11 5.83 -5.17
N THR A 250 -16.97 5.45 -5.80
CA THR A 250 -16.91 4.37 -6.80
C THR A 250 -16.99 2.99 -6.16
N PHE A 251 -16.32 2.82 -5.01
CA PHE A 251 -16.21 1.53 -4.34
C PHE A 251 -17.13 1.38 -3.13
N ASP A 252 -17.95 2.39 -2.85
CA ASP A 252 -18.86 2.42 -1.70
C ASP A 252 -18.13 2.08 -0.39
N GLN A 253 -17.05 2.82 -0.13
CA GLN A 253 -16.22 2.62 1.06
C GLN A 253 -16.35 3.81 2.01
N HIS A 254 -16.30 3.53 3.31
CA HIS A 254 -16.35 4.55 4.37
C HIS A 254 -14.98 4.92 4.93
N GLN A 255 -13.94 4.15 4.60
CA GLN A 255 -12.62 4.33 5.16
C GLN A 255 -11.55 4.43 4.06
N VAL A 256 -10.77 5.50 4.13
CA VAL A 256 -9.53 5.67 3.36
C VAL A 256 -8.37 5.73 4.33
N VAL A 257 -7.38 4.87 4.12
CA VAL A 257 -6.10 4.93 4.81
C VAL A 257 -5.03 5.40 3.84
N ILE A 258 -4.34 6.48 4.19
CA ILE A 258 -3.31 7.08 3.36
C ILE A 258 -1.99 7.00 4.10
N GLY A 259 -0.98 6.42 3.46
CA GLY A 259 0.34 6.25 4.03
C GLY A 259 1.47 6.42 3.03
N GLY A 260 2.67 6.11 3.48
CA GLY A 260 3.87 6.24 2.68
C GLY A 260 4.74 7.45 3.05
N PRO A 261 5.98 7.49 2.56
CA PRO A 261 6.96 8.51 2.96
C PRO A 261 6.57 9.93 2.56
N LEU A 262 5.85 10.11 1.44
CA LEU A 262 5.46 11.44 0.95
C LEU A 262 4.59 12.20 1.96
N VAL A 263 3.64 11.52 2.60
CA VAL A 263 2.73 12.15 3.58
C VAL A 263 3.52 12.79 4.72
N ARG A 264 4.50 12.05 5.26
CA ARG A 264 5.34 12.53 6.36
C ARG A 264 6.28 13.66 5.92
N ILE A 265 6.82 13.59 4.71
CA ILE A 265 7.77 14.58 4.19
C ILE A 265 7.06 15.91 3.91
N LEU A 266 5.88 15.88 3.29
CA LEU A 266 5.15 17.10 2.94
C LEU A 266 4.36 17.71 4.09
N GLY A 267 4.01 16.91 5.11
CA GLY A 267 3.44 17.36 6.38
C GLY A 267 2.12 18.12 6.27
N GLU A 268 1.94 19.13 7.12
CA GLU A 268 0.66 19.83 7.28
C GLU A 268 0.16 20.56 6.02
N PRO A 269 0.99 21.20 5.18
CA PRO A 269 0.49 21.78 3.92
C PRO A 269 -0.21 20.75 3.02
N PHE A 270 0.36 19.53 2.93
CA PHE A 270 -0.28 18.43 2.20
C PHE A 270 -1.60 18.00 2.85
N LEU A 271 -1.61 17.79 4.16
CA LEU A 271 -2.81 17.36 4.90
C LEU A 271 -3.92 18.42 4.83
N GLY A 272 -3.58 19.69 4.89
CA GLY A 272 -4.53 20.80 4.74
C GLY A 272 -5.20 20.81 3.38
N GLY A 273 -4.42 20.70 2.30
CA GLY A 273 -4.94 20.63 0.93
C GLY A 273 -5.82 19.40 0.72
N LEU A 274 -5.42 18.24 1.27
CA LEU A 274 -6.17 16.99 1.20
C LEU A 274 -7.54 17.12 1.89
N ARG A 275 -7.57 17.54 3.15
CA ARG A 275 -8.82 17.69 3.94
C ARG A 275 -9.78 18.66 3.27
N SER A 276 -9.30 19.84 2.91
CA SER A 276 -10.13 20.87 2.27
C SER A 276 -10.80 20.40 0.98
N GLU A 277 -10.04 19.74 0.09
CA GLU A 277 -10.58 19.25 -1.19
C GLU A 277 -11.48 18.04 -0.98
N PHE A 278 -11.14 17.14 -0.05
CA PHE A 278 -11.95 15.99 0.29
C PHE A 278 -13.31 16.41 0.82
N GLU A 279 -13.37 17.28 1.84
CA GLU A 279 -14.61 17.82 2.42
C GLU A 279 -15.47 18.52 1.37
N ARG A 280 -14.85 19.25 0.45
CA ARG A 280 -15.56 19.94 -0.62
C ARG A 280 -16.23 18.98 -1.61
N ARG A 281 -15.67 17.78 -1.84
CA ARG A 281 -16.12 16.83 -2.87
C ARG A 281 -16.86 15.64 -2.33
N CYS A 282 -16.55 15.16 -1.14
CA CYS A 282 -17.23 14.04 -0.51
C CYS A 282 -18.56 14.51 0.06
N ARG A 283 -19.61 14.51 -0.77
CA ARG A 283 -20.92 15.11 -0.45
C ARG A 283 -22.07 14.10 -0.46
N LEU A 284 -21.80 12.82 -0.72
CA LEU A 284 -22.81 11.78 -0.65
C LEU A 284 -23.18 11.49 0.82
N PRO A 285 -24.47 11.53 1.19
CA PRO A 285 -24.88 11.45 2.60
C PRO A 285 -24.38 10.21 3.34
N HIS A 286 -24.34 9.06 2.66
CA HIS A 286 -23.86 7.80 3.26
C HIS A 286 -22.33 7.75 3.45
N LEU A 287 -21.58 8.69 2.86
CA LEU A 287 -20.12 8.79 3.03
C LEU A 287 -19.70 9.88 4.03
N THR A 288 -20.65 10.66 4.53
CA THR A 288 -20.39 11.82 5.41
C THR A 288 -20.95 11.63 6.84
N GLN A 289 -21.45 10.43 7.15
CA GLN A 289 -21.99 10.08 8.47
C GLN A 289 -20.92 9.55 9.41
#